data_83839ea61f18dc085b7e3bb897f75b26
#
_entry.id   83839ea61f18dc085b7e3bb897f75b26
#
_cell.length_a   1.000
_cell.length_b   1.000
_cell.length_c   1.000
_cell.angle_alpha   90.00
_cell.angle_beta   90.00
_cell.angle_gamma   90.00
#
_symmetry.space_group_name_H-M   'P 1'
#
loop_
_entity.id
_entity.type
_entity.pdbx_description
1 polymer ?
#
loop_
_entity_poly.entity_id
_entity_poly.type
_entity_poly.pdbx_seq_one_letter_code
_entity_poly.pdbx_strand_id
1 'polypeptide(L)'
;MSNHTCLITGAGGLVGSSLAEACVKGGYKVKALIRSGSDGSFLEKLGVEVVRGDLQDKNLPKEATEGVDTVFHCAAKVGDWGTVDSYRQVNVEGLRKLLDSFNPAQLYKFVHFSSLGVYEARHHHQTDESTPPPDQHFDGYTQSKMESEKLALQYHKEKGYPIVVLRPGFIYGPRDRTVLPRLMEKLKTKEVKYIGSSSYAMNNIFVGNLVQAAFLALDNPNAVGQVFNLTDGEKVSKKRFITTIAKGMNLPTPFFLPVPLWLVKFIANSMEKKALKRGALEAPKITKANIKFLGLNLDFSIEKAKRILGYAPAKTFDEGMAETLNWYKNKS
;
A
#
# COMPACT_ATOMS: atom_id res chain seq x y z
N MET A 1 4.90 23.78 -17.15
CA MET A 1 4.17 23.53 -15.90
C MET A 1 2.90 22.80 -16.28
N SER A 2 2.60 21.66 -15.65
CA SER A 2 1.35 20.96 -15.95
C SER A 2 0.18 21.79 -15.40
N ASN A 3 -0.87 22.00 -16.21
CA ASN A 3 -2.08 22.69 -15.75
C ASN A 3 -3.00 21.76 -14.92
N HIS A 4 -2.52 20.58 -14.56
CA HIS A 4 -3.32 19.57 -13.88
C HIS A 4 -3.51 19.86 -12.38
N THR A 5 -4.71 19.63 -11.90
CA THR A 5 -5.06 19.67 -10.47
C THR A 5 -5.27 18.25 -9.96
N CYS A 6 -4.39 17.82 -9.06
CA CYS A 6 -4.40 16.47 -8.52
C CYS A 6 -5.14 16.41 -7.18
N LEU A 7 -6.07 15.47 -7.04
CA LEU A 7 -6.59 15.06 -5.74
C LEU A 7 -5.80 13.85 -5.24
N ILE A 8 -5.28 13.92 -4.01
CA ILE A 8 -4.65 12.79 -3.33
C ILE A 8 -5.50 12.43 -2.12
N THR A 9 -6.12 11.26 -2.14
CA THR A 9 -6.81 10.73 -0.96
C THR A 9 -5.82 9.93 -0.10
N GLY A 10 -6.00 9.94 1.21
CA GLY A 10 -5.02 9.30 2.11
C GLY A 10 -3.67 10.01 2.15
N ALA A 11 -3.65 11.31 1.86
CA ALA A 11 -2.44 12.13 1.75
C ALA A 11 -1.62 12.22 3.06
N GLY A 12 -2.21 11.97 4.22
CA GLY A 12 -1.48 11.87 5.49
C GLY A 12 -0.68 10.59 5.68
N GLY A 13 -0.85 9.57 4.82
CA GLY A 13 -0.12 8.31 4.85
C GLY A 13 1.23 8.36 4.11
N LEU A 14 2.00 7.26 4.20
CA LEU A 14 3.32 7.13 3.56
C LEU A 14 3.27 7.43 2.05
N VAL A 15 2.41 6.74 1.32
CA VAL A 15 2.30 6.89 -0.15
C VAL A 15 1.75 8.26 -0.51
N GLY A 16 0.62 8.67 0.10
CA GLY A 16 -0.04 9.92 -0.24
C GLY A 16 0.81 11.15 0.05
N SER A 17 1.56 11.19 1.17
CA SER A 17 2.45 12.31 1.49
C SER A 17 3.67 12.38 0.53
N SER A 18 4.14 11.22 0.05
CA SER A 18 5.23 11.17 -0.93
C SER A 18 4.77 11.59 -2.32
N LEU A 19 3.55 11.22 -2.71
CA LEU A 19 2.93 11.71 -3.94
C LEU A 19 2.67 13.22 -3.88
N ALA A 20 2.16 13.73 -2.76
CA ALA A 20 1.92 15.17 -2.60
C ALA A 20 3.21 15.97 -2.79
N GLU A 21 4.30 15.55 -2.16
CA GLU A 21 5.61 16.16 -2.33
C GLU A 21 6.09 16.11 -3.79
N ALA A 22 5.94 14.96 -4.46
CA ALA A 22 6.35 14.81 -5.85
C ALA A 22 5.48 15.63 -6.81
N CYS A 23 4.17 15.68 -6.60
CA CYS A 23 3.26 16.52 -7.41
C CYS A 23 3.59 18.00 -7.28
N VAL A 24 3.82 18.50 -6.06
CA VAL A 24 4.22 19.91 -5.84
C VAL A 24 5.54 20.20 -6.54
N LYS A 25 6.56 19.34 -6.42
CA LYS A 25 7.84 19.48 -7.13
C LYS A 25 7.67 19.45 -8.65
N GLY A 26 6.69 18.69 -9.16
CA GLY A 26 6.35 18.62 -10.58
C GLY A 26 5.49 19.79 -11.08
N GLY A 27 5.15 20.76 -10.23
CA GLY A 27 4.36 21.94 -10.59
C GLY A 27 2.86 21.70 -10.72
N TYR A 28 2.35 20.59 -10.15
CA TYR A 28 0.90 20.32 -10.09
C TYR A 28 0.24 21.12 -8.98
N LYS A 29 -1.00 21.54 -9.19
CA LYS A 29 -1.87 21.97 -8.10
C LYS A 29 -2.33 20.73 -7.34
N VAL A 30 -2.21 20.74 -6.00
CA VAL A 30 -2.50 19.56 -5.19
C VAL A 30 -3.59 19.85 -4.16
N LYS A 31 -4.64 19.06 -4.20
CA LYS A 31 -5.65 18.94 -3.14
C LYS A 31 -5.44 17.64 -2.39
N ALA A 32 -5.42 17.71 -1.08
CA ALA A 32 -5.21 16.56 -0.21
C ALA A 32 -6.45 16.30 0.64
N LEU A 33 -7.15 15.20 0.39
CA LEU A 33 -8.24 14.76 1.26
C LEU A 33 -7.69 13.98 2.44
N ILE A 34 -7.86 14.52 3.66
CA ILE A 34 -7.48 13.88 4.92
C ILE A 34 -8.63 13.90 5.91
N ARG A 35 -8.67 12.93 6.82
CA ARG A 35 -9.69 12.88 7.89
C ARG A 35 -9.53 14.06 8.83
N SER A 36 -10.63 14.52 9.42
CA SER A 36 -10.68 15.70 10.29
C SER A 36 -9.68 15.68 11.45
N GLY A 37 -9.42 14.51 12.05
CA GLY A 37 -8.43 14.36 13.14
C GLY A 37 -6.99 14.08 12.69
N SER A 38 -6.69 14.09 11.37
CA SER A 38 -5.35 13.80 10.87
C SER A 38 -4.46 15.03 10.89
N ASP A 39 -3.15 14.83 11.20
CA ASP A 39 -2.13 15.85 11.10
C ASP A 39 -1.86 16.20 9.62
N GLY A 40 -2.17 17.43 9.23
CA GLY A 40 -1.95 17.98 7.88
C GLY A 40 -0.71 18.88 7.76
N SER A 41 0.02 19.10 8.86
CA SER A 41 1.10 20.11 8.94
C SER A 41 2.19 19.95 7.87
N PHE A 42 2.53 18.70 7.51
CA PHE A 42 3.48 18.43 6.44
C PHE A 42 2.93 18.88 5.06
N LEU A 43 1.65 18.63 4.79
CA LEU A 43 1.01 18.99 3.52
C LEU A 43 0.87 20.52 3.41
N GLU A 44 0.46 21.17 4.50
CA GLU A 44 0.34 22.63 4.58
C GLU A 44 1.70 23.33 4.34
N LYS A 45 2.80 22.79 4.91
CA LYS A 45 4.16 23.27 4.65
C LYS A 45 4.61 23.12 3.19
N LEU A 46 4.05 22.16 2.47
CA LEU A 46 4.30 21.98 1.03
C LEU A 46 3.45 22.93 0.16
N GLY A 47 2.56 23.72 0.73
CA GLY A 47 1.61 24.55 -0.01
C GLY A 47 0.45 23.78 -0.65
N VAL A 48 0.13 22.58 -0.13
CA VAL A 48 -0.98 21.75 -0.58
C VAL A 48 -2.29 22.26 0.01
N GLU A 49 -3.34 22.35 -0.80
CA GLU A 49 -4.70 22.64 -0.34
C GLU A 49 -5.24 21.42 0.44
N VAL A 50 -5.36 21.58 1.76
CA VAL A 50 -5.82 20.49 2.63
C VAL A 50 -7.33 20.57 2.80
N VAL A 51 -8.04 19.58 2.28
CA VAL A 51 -9.49 19.41 2.46
C VAL A 51 -9.74 18.34 3.53
N ARG A 52 -10.59 18.66 4.51
CA ARG A 52 -10.93 17.73 5.60
C ARG A 52 -12.25 17.04 5.33
N GLY A 53 -12.24 15.70 5.31
CA GLY A 53 -13.41 14.87 5.08
C GLY A 53 -13.06 13.38 5.13
N ASP A 54 -14.06 12.52 5.26
CA ASP A 54 -13.89 11.06 5.24
C ASP A 54 -14.65 10.48 4.05
N LEU A 55 -14.06 9.45 3.42
CA LEU A 55 -14.73 8.69 2.35
C LEU A 55 -15.98 7.95 2.84
N GLN A 56 -16.14 7.80 4.16
CA GLN A 56 -17.36 7.25 4.77
C GLN A 56 -18.48 8.27 4.90
N ASP A 57 -18.18 9.57 4.82
CA ASP A 57 -19.19 10.62 4.94
C ASP A 57 -20.28 10.44 3.88
N LYS A 58 -21.50 10.90 4.19
CA LYS A 58 -22.64 10.80 3.27
C LYS A 58 -22.33 11.48 1.93
N ASN A 59 -21.71 12.66 2.01
CA ASN A 59 -21.25 13.42 0.85
C ASN A 59 -19.77 13.79 1.04
N LEU A 60 -18.98 13.66 0.00
CA LEU A 60 -17.61 14.20 -0.01
C LEU A 60 -17.68 15.74 -0.09
N PRO A 61 -16.76 16.46 0.56
CA PRO A 61 -16.65 17.90 0.38
C PRO A 61 -16.48 18.26 -1.10
N LYS A 62 -17.32 19.16 -1.61
CA LYS A 62 -17.24 19.61 -3.02
C LYS A 62 -15.85 20.13 -3.37
N GLU A 63 -15.26 20.86 -2.42
CA GLU A 63 -13.92 21.43 -2.55
C GLU A 63 -12.85 20.38 -2.85
N ALA A 64 -13.06 19.15 -2.42
CA ALA A 64 -12.11 18.06 -2.68
C ALA A 64 -12.06 17.67 -4.16
N THR A 65 -13.17 17.76 -4.88
CA THR A 65 -13.30 17.23 -6.25
C THR A 65 -13.43 18.31 -7.32
N GLU A 66 -13.79 19.53 -6.93
CA GLU A 66 -13.98 20.65 -7.85
C GLU A 66 -12.66 21.04 -8.55
N GLY A 67 -12.69 21.10 -9.90
CA GLY A 67 -11.54 21.45 -10.72
C GLY A 67 -10.43 20.40 -10.77
N VAL A 68 -10.65 19.21 -10.22
CA VAL A 68 -9.71 18.09 -10.24
C VAL A 68 -9.86 17.32 -11.56
N ASP A 69 -8.73 17.07 -12.22
CA ASP A 69 -8.65 16.23 -13.42
C ASP A 69 -7.83 14.94 -13.19
N THR A 70 -7.05 14.89 -12.13
CA THR A 70 -6.17 13.75 -11.81
C THR A 70 -6.38 13.28 -10.39
N VAL A 71 -6.52 11.97 -10.19
CA VAL A 71 -6.76 11.40 -8.86
C VAL A 71 -5.73 10.33 -8.53
N PHE A 72 -5.07 10.46 -7.38
CA PHE A 72 -4.29 9.40 -6.74
C PHE A 72 -5.05 8.88 -5.52
N HIS A 73 -5.69 7.73 -5.67
CA HIS A 73 -6.51 7.15 -4.61
C HIS A 73 -5.70 6.20 -3.72
N CYS A 74 -5.06 6.75 -2.68
CA CYS A 74 -4.24 6.01 -1.71
C CYS A 74 -4.98 5.70 -0.41
N ALA A 75 -6.14 6.32 -0.18
CA ALA A 75 -6.91 6.10 1.05
C ALA A 75 -7.38 4.65 1.13
N ALA A 76 -7.08 4.00 2.25
CA ALA A 76 -7.58 2.68 2.57
C ALA A 76 -7.59 2.47 4.09
N LYS A 77 -8.55 1.72 4.60
CA LYS A 77 -8.43 1.07 5.89
C LYS A 77 -7.48 -0.10 5.74
N VAL A 78 -6.39 -0.09 6.50
CA VAL A 78 -5.36 -1.13 6.51
C VAL A 78 -5.34 -1.82 7.87
N GLY A 79 -4.84 -3.05 7.92
CA GLY A 79 -4.69 -3.81 9.14
C GLY A 79 -4.96 -5.28 8.92
N ASP A 80 -4.75 -6.07 9.97
CA ASP A 80 -4.84 -7.52 9.98
C ASP A 80 -5.98 -8.05 10.87
N TRP A 81 -6.83 -7.13 11.39
CA TRP A 81 -7.94 -7.45 12.28
C TRP A 81 -9.14 -6.54 12.04
N GLY A 82 -10.33 -7.14 12.10
CA GLY A 82 -11.61 -6.46 11.90
C GLY A 82 -12.54 -7.24 10.98
N THR A 83 -13.81 -6.86 10.97
CA THR A 83 -14.82 -7.49 10.09
C THR A 83 -14.61 -7.09 8.64
N VAL A 84 -14.92 -7.96 7.71
CA VAL A 84 -14.88 -7.66 6.26
C VAL A 84 -15.67 -6.39 5.95
N ASP A 85 -16.86 -6.24 6.52
CA ASP A 85 -17.72 -5.10 6.28
C ASP A 85 -17.10 -3.78 6.72
N SER A 86 -16.34 -3.78 7.84
CA SER A 86 -15.63 -2.58 8.29
C SER A 86 -14.54 -2.10 7.32
N TYR A 87 -13.96 -3.02 6.54
CA TYR A 87 -13.03 -2.70 5.47
C TYR A 87 -13.77 -2.30 4.18
N ARG A 88 -14.87 -2.98 3.83
CA ARG A 88 -15.71 -2.65 2.66
C ARG A 88 -16.23 -1.23 2.71
N GLN A 89 -16.72 -0.78 3.87
CA GLN A 89 -17.26 0.58 4.06
C GLN A 89 -16.25 1.65 3.63
N VAL A 90 -14.97 1.46 3.95
CA VAL A 90 -13.91 2.43 3.60
C VAL A 90 -13.37 2.17 2.20
N ASN A 91 -12.96 0.91 1.92
CA ASN A 91 -12.15 0.60 0.74
C ASN A 91 -12.99 0.41 -0.53
N VAL A 92 -14.24 -0.02 -0.40
CA VAL A 92 -15.12 -0.27 -1.54
C VAL A 92 -16.17 0.84 -1.68
N GLU A 93 -16.98 1.08 -0.63
CA GLU A 93 -18.03 2.09 -0.70
C GLU A 93 -17.45 3.50 -0.71
N GLY A 94 -16.35 3.74 0.01
CA GLY A 94 -15.60 5.00 -0.08
C GLY A 94 -15.06 5.27 -1.48
N LEU A 95 -14.51 4.24 -2.16
CA LEU A 95 -14.08 4.36 -3.55
C LEU A 95 -15.26 4.62 -4.48
N ARG A 96 -16.40 3.92 -4.30
CA ARG A 96 -17.62 4.15 -5.08
C ARG A 96 -18.07 5.61 -5.02
N LYS A 97 -18.21 6.15 -3.81
CA LYS A 97 -18.58 7.55 -3.60
C LYS A 97 -17.63 8.52 -4.27
N LEU A 98 -16.31 8.23 -4.17
CA LEU A 98 -15.28 9.05 -4.81
C LEU A 98 -15.42 9.02 -6.34
N LEU A 99 -15.60 7.84 -6.94
CA LEU A 99 -15.80 7.72 -8.38
C LEU A 99 -17.10 8.42 -8.82
N ASP A 100 -18.20 8.22 -8.12
CA ASP A 100 -19.49 8.85 -8.45
C ASP A 100 -19.48 10.38 -8.29
N SER A 101 -18.48 10.97 -7.62
CA SER A 101 -18.31 12.42 -7.50
C SER A 101 -17.63 13.07 -8.71
N PHE A 102 -17.17 12.28 -9.69
CA PHE A 102 -16.50 12.77 -10.89
C PHE A 102 -17.33 12.50 -12.15
N ASN A 103 -17.19 13.39 -13.13
CA ASN A 103 -17.55 13.11 -14.51
C ASN A 103 -16.32 12.48 -15.21
N PRO A 104 -16.40 11.25 -15.74
CA PRO A 104 -15.27 10.60 -16.38
C PRO A 104 -14.68 11.38 -17.56
N ALA A 105 -15.49 12.16 -18.29
CA ALA A 105 -15.04 13.00 -19.40
C ALA A 105 -14.14 14.17 -18.97
N GLN A 106 -14.13 14.54 -17.69
CA GLN A 106 -13.30 15.60 -17.12
C GLN A 106 -12.03 15.07 -16.46
N LEU A 107 -11.92 13.74 -16.29
CA LEU A 107 -10.75 13.12 -15.70
C LEU A 107 -9.67 12.84 -16.75
N TYR A 108 -8.48 13.35 -16.51
CA TYR A 108 -7.30 12.94 -17.26
C TYR A 108 -6.85 11.52 -16.85
N LYS A 109 -6.77 11.25 -15.53
CA LYS A 109 -6.41 9.91 -15.02
C LYS A 109 -6.87 9.69 -13.57
N PHE A 110 -7.23 8.44 -13.28
CA PHE A 110 -7.50 7.96 -11.93
C PHE A 110 -6.57 6.79 -11.59
N VAL A 111 -5.59 7.02 -10.72
CA VAL A 111 -4.64 5.99 -10.29
C VAL A 111 -5.11 5.38 -8.98
N HIS A 112 -5.54 4.12 -9.02
CA HIS A 112 -6.01 3.36 -7.86
C HIS A 112 -4.89 2.49 -7.30
N PHE A 113 -4.57 2.65 -6.02
CA PHE A 113 -3.58 1.81 -5.32
C PHE A 113 -4.28 0.59 -4.71
N SER A 114 -4.14 -0.56 -5.36
CA SER A 114 -4.48 -1.88 -4.86
C SER A 114 -3.35 -2.46 -3.99
N SER A 115 -3.07 -3.76 -4.06
CA SER A 115 -2.00 -4.43 -3.32
C SER A 115 -1.66 -5.77 -3.96
N LEU A 116 -0.41 -6.22 -3.91
CA LEU A 116 -0.04 -7.62 -4.20
C LEU A 116 -0.71 -8.61 -3.22
N GLY A 117 -1.25 -8.12 -2.12
CA GLY A 117 -2.08 -8.90 -1.20
C GLY A 117 -3.34 -9.50 -1.82
N VAL A 118 -3.83 -8.99 -2.96
CA VAL A 118 -5.01 -9.54 -3.66
C VAL A 118 -4.79 -10.93 -4.25
N TYR A 119 -3.55 -11.38 -4.41
CA TYR A 119 -3.28 -12.75 -4.81
C TYR A 119 -3.54 -13.75 -3.68
N GLU A 120 -3.73 -15.00 -4.05
CA GLU A 120 -3.93 -16.10 -3.11
C GLU A 120 -2.80 -16.18 -2.06
N ALA A 121 -3.12 -16.61 -0.84
CA ALA A 121 -2.15 -16.78 0.26
C ALA A 121 -1.31 -18.05 0.11
N ARG A 122 -0.43 -18.10 -0.88
CA ARG A 122 0.49 -19.22 -1.19
C ARG A 122 1.92 -18.72 -1.45
N HIS A 123 2.85 -19.62 -1.69
CA HIS A 123 4.16 -19.24 -2.20
C HIS A 123 4.03 -18.74 -3.64
N HIS A 124 4.66 -17.59 -3.93
CA HIS A 124 4.72 -17.01 -5.25
C HIS A 124 6.14 -17.13 -5.82
N HIS A 125 6.23 -17.40 -7.12
CA HIS A 125 7.46 -17.51 -7.88
C HIS A 125 7.24 -16.82 -9.22
N GLN A 126 7.68 -15.58 -9.34
CA GLN A 126 7.48 -14.73 -10.52
C GLN A 126 6.00 -14.63 -10.96
N THR A 127 5.09 -14.61 -9.97
CA THR A 127 3.65 -14.49 -10.25
C THR A 127 3.35 -13.12 -10.87
N ASP A 128 2.68 -13.11 -12.00
CA ASP A 128 2.31 -11.92 -12.76
C ASP A 128 0.80 -11.66 -12.77
N GLU A 129 0.39 -10.64 -13.51
CA GLU A 129 -0.99 -10.16 -13.59
C GLU A 129 -1.92 -11.10 -14.37
N SER A 130 -1.42 -12.11 -15.08
CA SER A 130 -2.22 -13.15 -15.72
C SER A 130 -2.84 -14.11 -14.71
N THR A 131 -2.26 -14.20 -13.51
CA THR A 131 -2.79 -14.98 -12.40
C THR A 131 -3.99 -14.25 -11.78
N PRO A 132 -5.20 -14.80 -11.84
CA PRO A 132 -6.36 -14.13 -11.25
C PRO A 132 -6.29 -14.15 -9.71
N PRO A 133 -6.82 -13.13 -9.03
CA PRO A 133 -7.12 -13.22 -7.60
C PRO A 133 -8.11 -14.36 -7.32
N PRO A 134 -8.10 -14.96 -6.12
CA PRO A 134 -9.09 -15.94 -5.72
C PRO A 134 -10.48 -15.29 -5.57
N ASP A 135 -11.53 -16.10 -5.53
CA ASP A 135 -12.90 -15.58 -5.35
C ASP A 135 -13.10 -14.94 -3.97
N GLN A 136 -12.43 -15.45 -2.96
CA GLN A 136 -12.55 -14.98 -1.58
C GLN A 136 -11.21 -15.02 -0.84
N HIS A 137 -11.03 -14.04 0.05
CA HIS A 137 -9.94 -13.98 1.00
C HIS A 137 -10.42 -14.22 2.42
N PHE A 138 -9.54 -14.76 3.28
CA PHE A 138 -9.84 -15.02 4.68
C PHE A 138 -9.73 -13.78 5.59
N ASP A 139 -9.12 -12.70 5.12
CA ASP A 139 -8.97 -11.45 5.85
C ASP A 139 -9.70 -10.28 5.16
N GLY A 140 -10.25 -9.37 5.99
CA GLY A 140 -11.07 -8.27 5.50
C GLY A 140 -10.31 -7.24 4.67
N TYR A 141 -9.01 -7.04 4.96
CA TYR A 141 -8.20 -6.09 4.20
C TYR A 141 -8.02 -6.57 2.75
N THR A 142 -7.48 -7.76 2.55
CA THR A 142 -7.24 -8.26 1.18
C THR A 142 -8.53 -8.50 0.43
N GLN A 143 -9.60 -8.97 1.10
CA GLN A 143 -10.92 -9.07 0.50
C GLN A 143 -11.40 -7.72 -0.04
N SER A 144 -11.36 -6.68 0.78
CA SER A 144 -11.81 -5.35 0.37
C SER A 144 -10.92 -4.70 -0.70
N LYS A 145 -9.60 -4.97 -0.71
CA LYS A 145 -8.70 -4.49 -1.77
C LYS A 145 -8.99 -5.17 -3.10
N MET A 146 -9.28 -6.47 -3.10
CA MET A 146 -9.71 -7.18 -4.31
C MET A 146 -11.05 -6.65 -4.82
N GLU A 147 -12.03 -6.43 -3.94
CA GLU A 147 -13.34 -5.89 -4.31
C GLU A 147 -13.25 -4.45 -4.82
N SER A 148 -12.42 -3.60 -4.20
CA SER A 148 -12.20 -2.23 -4.68
C SER A 148 -11.51 -2.18 -6.04
N GLU A 149 -10.57 -3.09 -6.31
CA GLU A 149 -9.94 -3.23 -7.62
C GLU A 149 -10.96 -3.66 -8.68
N LYS A 150 -11.79 -4.68 -8.41
CA LYS A 150 -12.88 -5.10 -9.29
C LYS A 150 -13.84 -3.94 -9.59
N LEU A 151 -14.22 -3.17 -8.56
CA LEU A 151 -15.06 -1.99 -8.72
C LEU A 151 -14.42 -0.93 -9.62
N ALA A 152 -13.14 -0.62 -9.40
CA ALA A 152 -12.41 0.35 -10.22
C ALA A 152 -12.41 -0.07 -11.70
N LEU A 153 -12.06 -1.33 -11.99
CA LEU A 153 -12.06 -1.87 -13.36
C LEU A 153 -13.46 -1.94 -13.97
N GLN A 154 -14.51 -2.18 -13.18
CA GLN A 154 -15.89 -2.11 -13.63
C GLN A 154 -16.26 -0.69 -14.07
N TYR A 155 -15.91 0.35 -13.30
CA TYR A 155 -16.14 1.74 -13.69
C TYR A 155 -15.39 2.12 -14.97
N HIS A 156 -14.17 1.62 -15.14
CA HIS A 156 -13.47 1.78 -16.41
C HIS A 156 -14.26 1.16 -17.57
N LYS A 157 -14.65 -0.11 -17.46
CA LYS A 157 -15.30 -0.88 -18.53
C LYS A 157 -16.70 -0.34 -18.88
N GLU A 158 -17.50 0.01 -17.89
CA GLU A 158 -18.92 0.35 -18.06
C GLU A 158 -19.17 1.84 -18.24
N LYS A 159 -18.34 2.68 -17.62
CA LYS A 159 -18.55 4.14 -17.56
C LYS A 159 -17.41 4.95 -18.21
N GLY A 160 -16.38 4.29 -18.76
CA GLY A 160 -15.30 4.96 -19.49
C GLY A 160 -14.31 5.73 -18.60
N TYR A 161 -14.23 5.46 -17.30
CA TYR A 161 -13.26 6.11 -16.43
C TYR A 161 -11.82 5.78 -16.84
N PRO A 162 -10.90 6.76 -16.92
CA PRO A 162 -9.49 6.54 -17.27
C PRO A 162 -8.69 5.98 -16.09
N ILE A 163 -9.05 4.77 -15.63
CA ILE A 163 -8.49 4.15 -14.42
C ILE A 163 -7.25 3.34 -14.75
N VAL A 164 -6.23 3.45 -13.88
CA VAL A 164 -5.06 2.58 -13.80
C VAL A 164 -4.99 1.98 -12.41
N VAL A 165 -4.71 0.69 -12.30
CA VAL A 165 -4.57 -0.01 -11.03
C VAL A 165 -3.12 -0.37 -10.78
N LEU A 166 -2.58 0.03 -9.63
CA LEU A 166 -1.24 -0.33 -9.17
C LEU A 166 -1.36 -1.31 -7.99
N ARG A 167 -0.69 -2.46 -8.09
CA ARG A 167 -0.57 -3.46 -7.03
C ARG A 167 0.82 -3.39 -6.40
N PRO A 168 1.09 -2.45 -5.50
CA PRO A 168 2.38 -2.43 -4.81
C PRO A 168 2.53 -3.60 -3.85
N GLY A 169 3.78 -4.01 -3.66
CA GLY A 169 4.16 -4.91 -2.59
C GLY A 169 4.22 -4.22 -1.23
N PHE A 170 5.09 -4.71 -0.35
CA PHE A 170 5.33 -4.10 0.95
C PHE A 170 6.07 -2.76 0.79
N ILE A 171 5.36 -1.68 1.07
CA ILE A 171 5.89 -0.33 0.88
C ILE A 171 6.71 0.08 2.10
N TYR A 172 7.94 0.55 1.87
CA TYR A 172 8.80 1.12 2.91
C TYR A 172 9.38 2.47 2.46
N GLY A 173 9.76 3.30 3.41
CA GLY A 173 10.34 4.60 3.09
C GLY A 173 10.30 5.59 4.26
N PRO A 174 10.84 6.80 4.06
CA PRO A 174 10.69 7.93 4.98
C PRO A 174 9.21 8.21 5.27
N ARG A 175 8.90 8.64 6.51
CA ARG A 175 7.53 8.94 6.96
C ARG A 175 6.62 7.73 7.20
N ASP A 176 7.11 6.48 7.10
CA ASP A 176 6.30 5.36 7.61
C ASP A 176 6.12 5.51 9.12
N ARG A 177 4.86 5.59 9.56
CA ARG A 177 4.47 5.76 10.97
C ARG A 177 3.91 4.46 11.57
N THR A 178 3.88 3.38 10.82
CA THR A 178 3.12 2.18 11.20
C THR A 178 3.97 0.91 11.25
N VAL A 179 4.58 0.51 10.16
CA VAL A 179 5.19 -0.81 10.05
C VAL A 179 6.65 -0.82 10.48
N LEU A 180 7.47 0.06 9.93
CA LEU A 180 8.89 0.11 10.30
C LEU A 180 9.11 0.48 11.77
N PRO A 181 8.40 1.46 12.38
CA PRO A 181 8.54 1.72 13.81
C PRO A 181 8.19 0.52 14.68
N ARG A 182 7.11 -0.21 14.35
CA ARG A 182 6.73 -1.43 15.08
C ARG A 182 7.76 -2.55 14.91
N LEU A 183 8.34 -2.70 13.71
CA LEU A 183 9.40 -3.68 13.48
C LEU A 183 10.65 -3.33 14.26
N MET A 184 11.06 -2.06 14.28
CA MET A 184 12.21 -1.60 15.07
C MET A 184 12.00 -1.83 16.57
N GLU A 185 10.81 -1.54 17.11
CA GLU A 185 10.50 -1.83 18.51
C GLU A 185 10.56 -3.33 18.82
N LYS A 186 9.99 -4.18 17.95
CA LYS A 186 10.09 -5.64 18.12
C LYS A 186 11.54 -6.17 17.98
N LEU A 187 12.38 -5.52 17.19
CA LEU A 187 13.82 -5.84 17.14
C LEU A 187 14.51 -5.48 18.44
N LYS A 188 14.23 -4.30 18.98
CA LYS A 188 14.77 -3.83 20.27
C LYS A 188 14.40 -4.77 21.41
N THR A 189 13.16 -5.24 21.46
CA THR A 189 12.66 -6.20 22.46
C THR A 189 13.02 -7.66 22.16
N LYS A 190 13.75 -7.95 21.06
CA LYS A 190 14.14 -9.29 20.60
C LYS A 190 12.96 -10.23 20.32
N GLU A 191 11.80 -9.68 19.98
CA GLU A 191 10.57 -10.44 19.72
C GLU A 191 10.46 -10.93 18.26
N VAL A 192 11.30 -10.41 17.35
CA VAL A 192 11.26 -10.80 15.93
C VAL A 192 11.75 -12.23 15.76
N LYS A 193 10.92 -13.07 15.13
CA LYS A 193 11.25 -14.45 14.76
C LYS A 193 10.95 -14.64 13.27
N TYR A 194 11.74 -15.47 12.58
CA TYR A 194 11.41 -15.88 11.24
C TYR A 194 10.36 -17.01 11.26
N ILE A 195 9.39 -16.90 10.35
CA ILE A 195 8.36 -17.92 10.14
C ILE A 195 8.67 -18.59 8.81
N GLY A 196 8.81 -19.91 8.80
CA GLY A 196 9.27 -20.63 7.63
C GLY A 196 10.72 -20.28 7.29
N SER A 197 11.06 -20.16 6.01
CA SER A 197 12.44 -19.84 5.62
C SER A 197 12.75 -18.35 5.63
N SER A 198 13.86 -17.97 6.25
CA SER A 198 14.39 -16.61 6.21
C SER A 198 14.90 -16.18 4.83
N SER A 199 15.13 -17.16 3.93
CA SER A 199 15.53 -16.92 2.53
C SER A 199 14.37 -16.59 1.60
N TYR A 200 13.12 -16.74 2.05
CA TYR A 200 11.94 -16.36 1.26
C TYR A 200 11.98 -14.88 0.87
N ALA A 201 11.59 -14.63 -0.38
CA ALA A 201 11.54 -13.28 -0.91
C ALA A 201 10.51 -12.41 -0.19
N MET A 202 10.86 -11.15 -0.01
CA MET A 202 9.96 -10.03 0.26
C MET A 202 9.51 -9.43 -1.06
N ASN A 203 8.27 -9.00 -1.11
CA ASN A 203 7.75 -8.18 -2.22
C ASN A 203 7.89 -6.68 -1.89
N ASN A 204 9.05 -6.26 -1.45
CA ASN A 204 9.28 -4.88 -1.04
C ASN A 204 9.27 -3.89 -2.21
N ILE A 205 8.81 -2.66 -1.91
CA ILE A 205 8.92 -1.52 -2.82
C ILE A 205 9.23 -0.26 -2.03
N PHE A 206 10.30 0.44 -2.42
CA PHE A 206 10.61 1.76 -1.89
C PHE A 206 9.53 2.78 -2.31
N VAL A 207 9.09 3.62 -1.39
CA VAL A 207 8.02 4.58 -1.67
C VAL A 207 8.34 5.51 -2.84
N GLY A 208 9.61 5.90 -3.01
CA GLY A 208 10.06 6.70 -4.15
C GLY A 208 9.91 5.98 -5.49
N ASN A 209 10.21 4.67 -5.54
CA ASN A 209 9.99 3.84 -6.73
C ASN A 209 8.49 3.68 -7.05
N LEU A 210 7.64 3.57 -6.01
CA LEU A 210 6.19 3.53 -6.19
C LEU A 210 5.65 4.86 -6.73
N VAL A 211 6.13 5.98 -6.23
CA VAL A 211 5.79 7.32 -6.74
C VAL A 211 6.21 7.46 -8.20
N GLN A 212 7.43 7.04 -8.56
CA GLN A 212 7.89 7.00 -9.96
C GLN A 212 6.93 6.19 -10.84
N ALA A 213 6.57 4.97 -10.41
CA ALA A 213 5.64 4.12 -11.17
C ALA A 213 4.26 4.78 -11.33
N ALA A 214 3.77 5.51 -10.32
CA ALA A 214 2.51 6.22 -10.39
C ALA A 214 2.53 7.34 -11.44
N PHE A 215 3.64 8.09 -11.56
CA PHE A 215 3.80 9.10 -12.61
C PHE A 215 3.95 8.47 -14.00
N LEU A 216 4.71 7.39 -14.14
CA LEU A 216 4.79 6.65 -15.41
C LEU A 216 3.41 6.13 -15.85
N ALA A 217 2.58 5.68 -14.92
CA ALA A 217 1.22 5.27 -15.20
C ALA A 217 0.29 6.45 -15.53
N LEU A 218 0.51 7.61 -14.90
CA LEU A 218 -0.21 8.85 -15.17
C LEU A 218 0.02 9.31 -16.61
N ASP A 219 1.27 9.34 -17.05
CA ASP A 219 1.68 9.91 -18.35
C ASP A 219 1.46 8.93 -19.53
N ASN A 220 1.28 7.62 -19.26
CA ASN A 220 1.14 6.61 -20.29
C ASN A 220 -0.34 6.35 -20.66
N PRO A 221 -0.79 6.66 -21.89
CA PRO A 221 -2.16 6.37 -22.33
C PRO A 221 -2.48 4.87 -22.37
N ASN A 222 -1.48 4.01 -22.65
CA ASN A 222 -1.65 2.56 -22.71
C ASN A 222 -1.81 1.92 -21.30
N ALA A 223 -1.65 2.70 -20.23
CA ALA A 223 -1.87 2.24 -18.87
C ALA A 223 -3.36 2.17 -18.50
N VAL A 224 -4.23 2.89 -19.21
CA VAL A 224 -5.67 2.94 -18.92
C VAL A 224 -6.31 1.56 -19.03
N GLY A 225 -7.09 1.18 -18.03
CA GLY A 225 -7.74 -0.13 -17.93
C GLY A 225 -6.78 -1.26 -17.51
N GLN A 226 -5.51 -0.95 -17.24
CA GLN A 226 -4.50 -1.96 -16.90
C GLN A 226 -4.24 -2.05 -15.40
N VAL A 227 -3.75 -3.22 -15.00
CA VAL A 227 -3.27 -3.53 -13.65
C VAL A 227 -1.77 -3.81 -13.72
N PHE A 228 -1.00 -3.28 -12.77
CA PHE A 228 0.46 -3.46 -12.71
C PHE A 228 0.92 -3.92 -11.33
N ASN A 229 1.64 -5.03 -11.29
CA ASN A 229 2.41 -5.45 -10.11
C ASN A 229 3.65 -4.57 -9.97
N LEU A 230 3.96 -4.12 -8.75
CA LEU A 230 5.06 -3.22 -8.48
C LEU A 230 5.87 -3.68 -7.26
N THR A 231 7.16 -3.87 -7.48
CA THR A 231 8.19 -4.11 -6.45
C THR A 231 9.46 -3.34 -6.84
N ASP A 232 10.51 -3.40 -6.02
CA ASP A 232 11.82 -2.84 -6.37
C ASP A 232 12.54 -3.64 -7.48
N GLY A 233 11.92 -4.71 -8.01
CA GLY A 233 12.51 -5.53 -9.08
C GLY A 233 13.71 -6.37 -8.64
N GLU A 234 14.16 -6.22 -7.40
CA GLU A 234 15.26 -6.95 -6.79
C GLU A 234 14.73 -8.03 -5.83
N LYS A 235 15.31 -9.22 -5.88
CA LYS A 235 14.96 -10.29 -4.95
C LYS A 235 15.65 -10.09 -3.60
N VAL A 236 14.92 -9.50 -2.66
CA VAL A 236 15.37 -9.26 -1.28
C VAL A 236 14.80 -10.36 -0.38
N SER A 237 15.67 -11.08 0.35
CA SER A 237 15.19 -12.07 1.33
C SER A 237 14.67 -11.39 2.60
N LYS A 238 13.75 -12.06 3.32
CA LYS A 238 13.28 -11.59 4.64
C LYS A 238 14.44 -11.37 5.62
N LYS A 239 15.45 -12.24 5.56
CA LYS A 239 16.67 -12.09 6.35
C LYS A 239 17.37 -10.78 5.99
N ARG A 240 17.65 -10.53 4.70
CA ARG A 240 18.33 -9.30 4.25
C ARG A 240 17.53 -8.06 4.69
N PHE A 241 16.22 -8.04 4.44
CA PHE A 241 15.36 -6.91 4.81
C PHE A 241 15.46 -6.58 6.30
N ILE A 242 15.25 -7.57 7.17
CA ILE A 242 15.24 -7.39 8.62
C ILE A 242 16.64 -7.07 9.16
N THR A 243 17.68 -7.75 8.66
CA THR A 243 19.06 -7.49 9.14
C THR A 243 19.61 -6.14 8.70
N THR A 244 19.21 -5.64 7.53
CA THR A 244 19.59 -4.28 7.09
C THR A 244 19.02 -3.22 8.03
N ILE A 245 17.75 -3.36 8.42
CA ILE A 245 17.12 -2.46 9.41
C ILE A 245 17.82 -2.58 10.76
N ALA A 246 18.01 -3.80 11.27
CA ALA A 246 18.63 -4.03 12.56
C ALA A 246 20.04 -3.41 12.64
N LYS A 247 20.89 -3.69 11.65
CA LYS A 247 22.26 -3.13 11.57
C LYS A 247 22.24 -1.61 11.41
N GLY A 248 21.41 -1.10 10.50
CA GLY A 248 21.35 0.32 10.21
C GLY A 248 20.85 1.18 11.39
N MET A 249 20.05 0.61 12.30
CA MET A 249 19.55 1.27 13.51
C MET A 249 20.26 0.84 14.79
N ASN A 250 21.37 0.09 14.70
CA ASN A 250 22.10 -0.46 15.85
C ASN A 250 21.22 -1.29 16.79
N LEU A 251 20.27 -2.07 16.22
CA LEU A 251 19.35 -2.93 16.96
C LEU A 251 19.84 -4.40 16.93
N PRO A 252 19.40 -5.22 17.88
CA PRO A 252 19.72 -6.64 17.88
C PRO A 252 19.24 -7.32 16.58
N THR A 253 20.11 -8.12 15.97
CA THR A 253 19.70 -8.98 14.85
C THR A 253 18.99 -10.22 15.41
N PRO A 254 17.85 -10.62 14.82
CA PRO A 254 17.14 -11.79 15.30
C PRO A 254 18.00 -13.07 15.22
N PHE A 255 17.98 -13.92 16.25
CA PHE A 255 18.60 -15.24 16.25
C PHE A 255 17.66 -16.28 15.59
N PHE A 256 18.19 -17.24 14.83
CA PHE A 256 17.51 -17.82 13.70
C PHE A 256 17.28 -19.32 13.77
N LEU A 257 16.45 -19.77 14.71
CA LEU A 257 15.73 -21.01 14.41
C LEU A 257 14.35 -20.60 13.87
N PRO A 258 14.10 -20.82 12.57
CA PRO A 258 12.81 -20.49 11.98
C PRO A 258 11.71 -21.33 12.61
N VAL A 259 10.63 -20.67 13.01
CA VAL A 259 9.46 -21.38 13.53
C VAL A 259 8.74 -22.04 12.36
N PRO A 260 8.44 -23.36 12.41
CA PRO A 260 7.75 -24.03 11.33
C PRO A 260 6.39 -23.38 11.02
N LEU A 261 6.11 -23.19 9.73
CA LEU A 261 4.91 -22.50 9.25
C LEU A 261 3.61 -23.16 9.76
N TRP A 262 3.55 -24.49 9.77
CA TRP A 262 2.38 -25.24 10.23
C TRP A 262 2.06 -24.96 11.71
N LEU A 263 3.09 -24.86 12.56
CA LEU A 263 2.93 -24.57 13.98
C LEU A 263 2.37 -23.15 14.20
N VAL A 264 2.93 -22.17 13.45
CA VAL A 264 2.45 -20.78 13.55
C VAL A 264 1.02 -20.65 13.02
N LYS A 265 0.66 -21.37 11.95
CA LYS A 265 -0.73 -21.44 11.46
C LYS A 265 -1.70 -22.00 12.50
N PHE A 266 -1.30 -23.05 13.20
CA PHE A 266 -2.11 -23.65 14.27
C PHE A 266 -2.32 -22.66 15.43
N ILE A 267 -1.24 -22.02 15.90
CA ILE A 267 -1.28 -21.02 16.97
C ILE A 267 -2.17 -19.83 16.58
N ALA A 268 -1.96 -19.26 15.38
CA ALA A 268 -2.75 -18.12 14.90
C ALA A 268 -4.25 -18.47 14.83
N ASN A 269 -4.60 -19.65 14.28
CA ASN A 269 -5.99 -20.08 14.20
C ASN A 269 -6.64 -20.20 15.59
N SER A 270 -5.91 -20.75 16.57
CA SER A 270 -6.38 -20.85 17.95
C SER A 270 -6.57 -19.46 18.59
N MET A 271 -5.59 -18.55 18.40
CA MET A 271 -5.65 -17.22 18.96
C MET A 271 -6.78 -16.38 18.33
N GLU A 272 -6.96 -16.44 17.02
CA GLU A 272 -8.06 -15.75 16.33
C GLU A 272 -9.43 -16.26 16.77
N LYS A 273 -9.61 -17.59 16.83
CA LYS A 273 -10.87 -18.18 17.34
C LYS A 273 -11.20 -17.73 18.76
N LYS A 274 -10.18 -17.67 19.64
CA LYS A 274 -10.35 -17.22 21.02
C LYS A 274 -10.67 -15.72 21.10
N ALA A 275 -10.00 -14.88 20.27
CA ALA A 275 -10.27 -13.46 20.20
C ALA A 275 -11.68 -13.17 19.68
N LEU A 276 -12.12 -13.84 18.62
CA LEU A 276 -13.48 -13.72 18.07
C LEU A 276 -14.55 -14.11 19.09
N LYS A 277 -14.37 -15.24 19.81
CA LYS A 277 -15.31 -15.65 20.86
C LYS A 277 -15.45 -14.64 22.00
N ARG A 278 -14.41 -13.85 22.26
CA ARG A 278 -14.39 -12.80 23.30
C ARG A 278 -14.84 -11.44 22.79
N GLY A 279 -15.18 -11.30 21.52
CA GLY A 279 -15.49 -10.00 20.90
C GLY A 279 -14.31 -9.02 20.94
N ALA A 280 -13.06 -9.51 20.88
CA ALA A 280 -11.88 -8.66 21.01
C ALA A 280 -11.80 -7.63 19.89
N LEU A 281 -11.71 -6.35 20.25
CA LEU A 281 -11.53 -5.24 19.31
C LEU A 281 -10.10 -5.16 18.77
N GLU A 282 -9.12 -5.65 19.54
CA GLU A 282 -7.72 -5.65 19.17
C GLU A 282 -7.27 -6.98 18.57
N ALA A 283 -6.32 -6.90 17.65
CA ALA A 283 -5.72 -8.06 17.01
C ALA A 283 -4.98 -8.94 18.03
N PRO A 284 -5.09 -10.25 17.94
CA PRO A 284 -4.17 -11.13 18.66
C PRO A 284 -2.73 -10.94 18.18
N LYS A 285 -1.75 -11.33 19.01
CA LYS A 285 -0.31 -11.14 18.70
C LYS A 285 0.12 -11.73 17.35
N ILE A 286 -0.56 -12.77 16.88
CA ILE A 286 -0.32 -13.45 15.60
C ILE A 286 -1.67 -13.70 14.94
N THR A 287 -1.80 -13.24 13.68
CA THR A 287 -2.98 -13.46 12.84
C THR A 287 -2.61 -14.23 11.58
N LYS A 288 -3.60 -14.82 10.92
CA LYS A 288 -3.40 -15.47 9.60
C LYS A 288 -2.89 -14.46 8.56
N ALA A 289 -3.34 -13.22 8.64
CA ALA A 289 -2.88 -12.15 7.76
C ALA A 289 -1.38 -11.88 7.93
N ASN A 290 -0.87 -11.85 9.18
CA ASN A 290 0.57 -11.75 9.44
C ASN A 290 1.35 -12.92 8.84
N ILE A 291 0.82 -14.14 8.92
CA ILE A 291 1.48 -15.34 8.38
C ILE A 291 1.58 -15.27 6.86
N LYS A 292 0.54 -14.79 6.18
CA LYS A 292 0.56 -14.57 4.73
C LYS A 292 1.77 -13.74 4.30
N PHE A 293 2.06 -12.67 5.04
CA PHE A 293 3.19 -11.80 4.77
C PHE A 293 4.53 -12.36 5.26
N LEU A 294 4.58 -12.85 6.50
CA LEU A 294 5.83 -13.26 7.14
C LEU A 294 6.30 -14.66 6.77
N GLY A 295 5.37 -15.59 6.47
CA GLY A 295 5.66 -17.03 6.30
C GLY A 295 5.76 -17.51 4.86
N LEU A 296 5.40 -16.72 3.86
CA LEU A 296 5.36 -17.13 2.46
C LEU A 296 6.49 -16.53 1.63
N ASN A 297 6.87 -17.21 0.54
CA ASN A 297 7.71 -16.62 -0.49
C ASN A 297 6.88 -15.66 -1.34
N LEU A 298 7.28 -14.41 -1.45
CA LEU A 298 6.53 -13.34 -2.10
C LEU A 298 7.31 -12.78 -3.28
N ASP A 299 7.53 -13.63 -4.29
CA ASP A 299 8.29 -13.29 -5.49
C ASP A 299 7.31 -13.05 -6.65
N PHE A 300 7.15 -11.77 -7.03
CA PHE A 300 6.21 -11.31 -8.06
C PHE A 300 6.96 -10.69 -9.23
N SER A 301 6.46 -10.94 -10.43
CA SER A 301 6.96 -10.33 -11.66
C SER A 301 6.48 -8.89 -11.82
N ILE A 302 7.36 -8.02 -12.30
CA ILE A 302 7.08 -6.64 -12.70
C ILE A 302 7.31 -6.42 -14.21
N GLU A 303 7.42 -7.48 -14.98
CA GLU A 303 7.75 -7.42 -16.41
C GLU A 303 6.71 -6.65 -17.22
N LYS A 304 5.43 -6.71 -16.81
CA LYS A 304 4.36 -5.91 -17.45
C LYS A 304 4.58 -4.42 -17.20
N ALA A 305 4.92 -4.02 -15.99
CA ALA A 305 5.23 -2.62 -15.66
C ALA A 305 6.46 -2.12 -16.43
N LYS A 306 7.51 -2.94 -16.53
CA LYS A 306 8.69 -2.61 -17.36
C LYS A 306 8.32 -2.40 -18.81
N ARG A 307 7.61 -3.34 -19.41
CA ARG A 307 7.26 -3.31 -20.83
C ARG A 307 6.30 -2.17 -21.21
N ILE A 308 5.25 -1.95 -20.42
CA ILE A 308 4.18 -0.99 -20.77
C ILE A 308 4.50 0.38 -20.21
N LEU A 309 4.93 0.50 -18.96
CA LEU A 309 5.18 1.80 -18.32
C LEU A 309 6.63 2.28 -18.51
N GLY A 310 7.54 1.43 -18.95
CA GLY A 310 8.98 1.72 -18.90
C GLY A 310 9.51 1.77 -17.47
N TYR A 311 8.84 1.07 -16.53
CA TYR A 311 9.21 1.10 -15.13
C TYR A 311 10.56 0.42 -14.88
N ALA A 312 11.53 1.21 -14.48
CA ALA A 312 12.80 0.76 -13.94
C ALA A 312 12.97 1.42 -12.57
N PRO A 313 13.00 0.66 -11.46
CA PRO A 313 13.15 1.26 -10.13
C PRO A 313 14.34 2.21 -10.07
N ALA A 314 14.09 3.46 -9.69
CA ALA A 314 15.13 4.50 -9.65
C ALA A 314 16.15 4.28 -8.53
N LYS A 315 15.76 3.51 -7.48
CA LYS A 315 16.62 3.15 -6.36
C LYS A 315 16.57 1.65 -6.12
N THR A 316 17.75 1.09 -5.85
CA THR A 316 17.91 -0.27 -5.34
C THR A 316 17.35 -0.38 -3.92
N PHE A 317 17.19 -1.61 -3.43
CA PHE A 317 16.79 -1.84 -2.04
C PHE A 317 17.74 -1.16 -1.04
N ASP A 318 19.05 -1.26 -1.25
CA ASP A 318 20.05 -0.70 -0.32
C ASP A 318 20.00 0.84 -0.29
N GLU A 319 19.84 1.50 -1.43
CA GLU A 319 19.70 2.96 -1.51
C GLU A 319 18.41 3.47 -0.87
N GLY A 320 17.27 2.81 -1.18
CA GLY A 320 15.97 3.16 -0.58
C GLY A 320 15.93 2.91 0.92
N MET A 321 16.57 1.82 1.39
CA MET A 321 16.66 1.54 2.82
C MET A 321 17.61 2.50 3.54
N ALA A 322 18.74 2.87 2.94
CA ALA A 322 19.65 3.87 3.50
C ALA A 322 18.94 5.22 3.70
N GLU A 323 18.20 5.70 2.69
CA GLU A 323 17.40 6.92 2.80
C GLU A 323 16.36 6.82 3.91
N THR A 324 15.67 5.68 3.98
CA THR A 324 14.66 5.41 5.00
C THR A 324 15.24 5.48 6.41
N LEU A 325 16.34 4.77 6.66
CA LEU A 325 16.95 4.71 7.99
C LEU A 325 17.59 6.03 8.40
N ASN A 326 18.17 6.77 7.44
CA ASN A 326 18.69 8.13 7.70
C ASN A 326 17.58 9.07 8.14
N TRP A 327 16.38 8.98 7.53
CA TRP A 327 15.24 9.78 7.96
C TRP A 327 14.84 9.49 9.42
N TYR A 328 14.84 8.22 9.85
CA TYR A 328 14.54 7.86 11.24
C TYR A 328 15.60 8.36 12.21
N LYS A 329 16.89 8.24 11.87
CA LYS A 329 18.00 8.73 12.72
C LYS A 329 17.93 10.25 12.94
N ASN A 330 17.56 11.00 11.91
CA ASN A 330 17.50 12.46 11.99
C ASN A 330 16.23 12.98 12.70
N LYS A 331 15.25 12.11 12.94
CA LYS A 331 14.01 12.44 13.65
C LYS A 331 14.06 12.06 15.14
N SER A 332 14.99 11.17 15.53
CA SER A 332 15.24 10.76 16.93
C SER A 332 16.07 11.80 17.64
#